data_a0be750e7d60a0b1f17e5f2d4c6647e0
#
_entry.id   a0be750e7d60a0b1f17e5f2d4c6647e0
#
_cell.length_a   1.000
_cell.length_b   1.000
_cell.length_c   1.000
_cell.angle_alpha   90.00
_cell.angle_beta   90.00
_cell.angle_gamma   90.00
#
_symmetry.space_group_name_H-M   'P 1'
#
loop_
_entity.id
_entity.type
_entity.pdbx_description
1 polymer ?
#
loop_
_entity_poly.entity_id
_entity_poly.type
_entity_poly.pdbx_seq_one_letter_code
_entity_poly.pdbx_strand_id
1 'polypeptide(L)'
;MADFRTHVSFGIALGILGAIGIITTSISDGPGLLVATFALATLGSVLPDIDSDSGVPFHVTFGALSLVSGVLAFLSFFRQASLGWQGAVLRALGVTAFVWIVVGAIFQRITRHRGMAHSIPAALLSGLVTFFLASRYSFGDADAFILGTAITAGYLVHLILDEVYAVVNFHGKPFRPSIALGSALKLFSDSMPVNIAVYGAIAFLLAGNVSRLMSLATSLWRIIH
;
A
#
# COMPACT_ATOMS: atom_id res chain seq x y z
N MET A 1 -19.95 3.36 -5.27
CA MET A 1 -18.60 3.38 -4.64
C MET A 1 -18.75 4.00 -3.26
N ALA A 2 -18.00 3.50 -2.31
CA ALA A 2 -17.91 4.14 -1.00
C ALA A 2 -17.21 5.50 -1.12
N ASP A 3 -17.39 6.38 -0.14
CA ASP A 3 -16.68 7.64 -0.08
C ASP A 3 -15.29 7.49 0.57
N PHE A 4 -14.42 8.47 0.37
CA PHE A 4 -13.07 8.48 0.92
C PHE A 4 -13.04 8.25 2.45
N ARG A 5 -13.99 8.86 3.18
CA ARG A 5 -14.05 8.73 4.65
C ARG A 5 -14.37 7.29 5.07
N THR A 6 -15.24 6.62 4.33
CA THR A 6 -15.57 5.21 4.57
C THR A 6 -14.32 4.34 4.38
N HIS A 7 -13.59 4.48 3.28
CA HIS A 7 -12.36 3.71 3.04
C HIS A 7 -11.33 3.93 4.14
N VAL A 8 -11.05 5.19 4.50
CA VAL A 8 -10.12 5.51 5.60
C VAL A 8 -10.58 4.91 6.93
N SER A 9 -11.87 5.00 7.26
CA SER A 9 -12.39 4.48 8.54
C SER A 9 -12.23 2.97 8.65
N PHE A 10 -12.52 2.24 7.58
CA PHE A 10 -12.31 0.79 7.55
C PHE A 10 -10.82 0.42 7.55
N GLY A 11 -9.97 1.19 6.88
CA GLY A 11 -8.52 1.02 6.94
C GLY A 11 -7.96 1.21 8.35
N ILE A 12 -8.42 2.24 9.07
CA ILE A 12 -8.07 2.49 10.47
C ILE A 12 -8.52 1.32 11.35
N ALA A 13 -9.78 0.86 11.21
CA ALA A 13 -10.29 -0.27 11.97
C ALA A 13 -9.47 -1.54 11.73
N LEU A 14 -9.14 -1.83 10.46
CA LEU A 14 -8.29 -2.96 10.10
C LEU A 14 -6.87 -2.83 10.68
N GLY A 15 -6.29 -1.63 10.65
CA GLY A 15 -4.99 -1.36 11.23
C GLY A 15 -4.95 -1.57 12.74
N ILE A 16 -6.01 -1.15 13.45
CA ILE A 16 -6.16 -1.41 14.89
C ILE A 16 -6.28 -2.91 15.17
N LEU A 17 -7.10 -3.62 14.39
CA LEU A 17 -7.26 -5.08 14.54
C LEU A 17 -5.93 -5.81 14.27
N GLY A 18 -5.18 -5.39 13.26
CA GLY A 18 -3.85 -5.93 12.98
C GLY A 18 -2.87 -5.70 14.12
N ALA A 19 -2.84 -4.50 14.69
CA ALA A 19 -2.00 -4.19 15.85
C ALA A 19 -2.39 -5.01 17.09
N ILE A 20 -3.69 -5.16 17.37
CA ILE A 20 -4.19 -6.02 18.45
C ILE A 20 -3.77 -7.48 18.21
N GLY A 21 -3.90 -7.96 16.97
CA GLY A 21 -3.47 -9.32 16.61
C GLY A 21 -1.98 -9.58 16.89
N ILE A 22 -1.10 -8.62 16.57
CA ILE A 22 0.34 -8.72 16.86
C ILE A 22 0.58 -8.79 18.38
N ILE A 23 -0.09 -7.92 19.15
CA ILE A 23 0.05 -7.90 20.61
C ILE A 23 -0.44 -9.22 21.24
N THR A 24 -1.60 -9.71 20.82
CA THR A 24 -2.20 -10.93 21.42
C THR A 24 -1.48 -12.21 21.06
N THR A 25 -0.83 -12.24 19.90
CA THR A 25 -0.04 -13.42 19.47
C THR A 25 1.42 -13.35 19.88
N SER A 26 1.87 -12.23 20.45
CA SER A 26 3.27 -12.01 20.86
C SER A 26 4.30 -12.34 19.77
N ILE A 27 3.89 -12.14 18.49
CA ILE A 27 4.77 -12.42 17.33
C ILE A 27 5.96 -11.46 17.32
N SER A 28 5.77 -10.23 17.80
CA SER A 28 6.83 -9.23 17.88
C SER A 28 6.51 -8.20 18.99
N ASP A 29 7.53 -7.80 19.72
CA ASP A 29 7.41 -6.79 20.80
C ASP A 29 7.77 -5.38 20.33
N GLY A 30 8.06 -5.21 19.06
CA GLY A 30 8.53 -3.94 18.49
C GLY A 30 7.40 -2.93 18.25
N PRO A 31 7.37 -1.77 18.94
CA PRO A 31 6.36 -0.74 18.70
C PRO A 31 6.37 -0.24 17.25
N GLY A 32 7.50 -0.32 16.57
CA GLY A 32 7.63 0.03 15.16
C GLY A 32 6.77 -0.85 14.24
N LEU A 33 6.65 -2.16 14.52
CA LEU A 33 5.80 -3.05 13.74
C LEU A 33 4.32 -2.69 13.91
N LEU A 34 3.88 -2.38 15.13
CA LEU A 34 2.49 -2.00 15.41
C LEU A 34 2.09 -0.75 14.63
N VAL A 35 2.93 0.30 14.72
CA VAL A 35 2.70 1.57 14.01
C VAL A 35 2.73 1.38 12.51
N ALA A 36 3.70 0.60 12.00
CA ALA A 36 3.82 0.34 10.56
C ALA A 36 2.64 -0.48 10.04
N THR A 37 2.18 -1.50 10.76
CA THR A 37 0.99 -2.30 10.40
C THR A 37 -0.25 -1.43 10.33
N PHE A 38 -0.49 -0.59 11.34
CA PHE A 38 -1.59 0.36 11.35
C PHE A 38 -1.54 1.31 10.15
N ALA A 39 -0.37 1.93 9.93
CA ALA A 39 -0.18 2.88 8.85
C ALA A 39 -0.36 2.25 7.46
N LEU A 40 0.20 1.04 7.25
CA LEU A 40 0.13 0.34 5.96
C LEU A 40 -1.28 -0.20 5.66
N ALA A 41 -2.01 -0.70 6.66
CA ALA A 41 -3.40 -1.10 6.46
C ALA A 41 -4.27 0.10 6.08
N THR A 42 -4.09 1.24 6.77
CA THR A 42 -4.79 2.49 6.45
C THR A 42 -4.41 3.01 5.07
N LEU A 43 -3.12 3.04 4.73
CA LEU A 43 -2.64 3.44 3.41
C LEU A 43 -3.20 2.53 2.31
N GLY A 44 -3.17 1.21 2.50
CA GLY A 44 -3.72 0.24 1.57
C GLY A 44 -5.18 0.52 1.23
N SER A 45 -5.99 0.92 2.22
CA SER A 45 -7.40 1.24 2.01
C SER A 45 -7.66 2.51 1.19
N VAL A 46 -6.64 3.30 0.88
CA VAL A 46 -6.75 4.53 0.08
C VAL A 46 -6.02 4.41 -1.27
N LEU A 47 -5.08 3.48 -1.36
CA LEU A 47 -4.24 3.30 -2.55
C LEU A 47 -5.01 3.16 -3.87
N PRO A 48 -6.13 2.39 -3.97
CA PRO A 48 -6.87 2.27 -5.22
C PRO A 48 -7.39 3.60 -5.76
N ASP A 49 -7.76 4.53 -4.87
CA ASP A 49 -8.36 5.81 -5.22
C ASP A 49 -7.33 6.92 -5.54
N ILE A 50 -6.05 6.61 -5.53
CA ILE A 50 -4.99 7.61 -5.83
C ILE A 50 -5.18 8.22 -7.23
N ASP A 51 -5.77 7.48 -8.16
CA ASP A 51 -6.06 7.92 -9.52
C ASP A 51 -7.45 8.59 -9.67
N SER A 52 -8.14 8.87 -8.56
CA SER A 52 -9.49 9.43 -8.60
C SER A 52 -9.50 10.90 -9.06
N ASP A 53 -10.56 11.29 -9.80
CA ASP A 53 -10.75 12.66 -10.33
C ASP A 53 -10.89 13.70 -9.21
N SER A 54 -11.25 13.32 -8.00
CA SER A 54 -11.41 14.24 -6.86
C SER A 54 -10.12 14.89 -6.39
N GLY A 55 -8.96 14.32 -6.75
CA GLY A 55 -7.63 14.79 -6.35
C GLY A 55 -7.31 14.66 -4.86
N VAL A 56 -8.30 14.48 -3.99
CA VAL A 56 -8.09 14.37 -2.54
C VAL A 56 -7.26 13.15 -2.16
N PRO A 57 -7.58 11.91 -2.61
CA PRO A 57 -6.75 10.74 -2.31
C PRO A 57 -5.32 10.89 -2.83
N PHE A 58 -5.15 11.45 -4.04
CA PHE A 58 -3.83 11.73 -4.60
C PHE A 58 -3.02 12.67 -3.71
N HIS A 59 -3.58 13.84 -3.36
CA HIS A 59 -2.87 14.82 -2.54
C HIS A 59 -2.53 14.30 -1.15
N VAL A 60 -3.44 13.56 -0.51
CA VAL A 60 -3.19 12.95 0.80
C VAL A 60 -2.08 11.91 0.71
N THR A 61 -2.16 10.99 -0.24
CA THR A 61 -1.19 9.89 -0.36
C THR A 61 0.18 10.37 -0.81
N PHE A 62 0.26 11.17 -1.88
CA PHE A 62 1.54 11.69 -2.35
C PHE A 62 2.11 12.75 -1.40
N GLY A 63 1.28 13.50 -0.69
CA GLY A 63 1.71 14.39 0.38
C GLY A 63 2.37 13.63 1.53
N ALA A 64 1.72 12.58 2.01
CA ALA A 64 2.29 11.72 3.03
C ALA A 64 3.58 11.01 2.54
N LEU A 65 3.56 10.44 1.34
CA LEU A 65 4.71 9.75 0.76
C LEU A 65 5.92 10.68 0.60
N SER A 66 5.71 11.89 0.08
CA SER A 66 6.77 12.88 -0.10
C SER A 66 7.34 13.35 1.24
N LEU A 67 6.48 13.59 2.23
CA LEU A 67 6.90 13.97 3.56
C LEU A 67 7.72 12.87 4.24
N VAL A 68 7.23 11.63 4.23
CA VAL A 68 7.94 10.47 4.80
C VAL A 68 9.29 10.27 4.10
N SER A 69 9.33 10.35 2.76
CA SER A 69 10.58 10.24 2.00
C SER A 69 11.57 11.35 2.36
N GLY A 70 11.09 12.57 2.57
CA GLY A 70 11.90 13.70 3.02
C GLY A 70 12.47 13.50 4.43
N VAL A 71 11.64 13.03 5.36
CA VAL A 71 12.09 12.72 6.73
C VAL A 71 13.14 11.60 6.73
N LEU A 72 12.92 10.52 6.00
CA LEU A 72 13.88 9.43 5.88
C LEU A 72 15.20 9.89 5.24
N ALA A 73 15.11 10.72 4.21
CA ALA A 73 16.28 11.34 3.59
C ALA A 73 17.02 12.24 4.59
N PHE A 74 16.32 13.10 5.33
CA PHE A 74 16.92 13.92 6.38
C PHE A 74 17.68 13.07 7.38
N LEU A 75 17.04 12.05 7.96
CA LEU A 75 17.66 11.17 8.96
C LEU A 75 18.89 10.44 8.40
N SER A 76 18.84 10.01 7.14
CA SER A 76 19.96 9.35 6.46
C SER A 76 21.14 10.29 6.22
N PHE A 77 20.88 11.51 5.74
CA PHE A 77 21.92 12.49 5.45
C PHE A 77 22.46 13.17 6.71
N PHE A 78 21.63 13.36 7.74
CA PHE A 78 22.05 13.93 9.01
C PHE A 78 23.09 13.05 9.73
N ARG A 79 23.02 11.74 9.56
CA ARG A 79 24.03 10.80 10.08
C ARG A 79 25.38 10.90 9.37
N GLN A 80 25.43 11.55 8.21
CA GLN A 80 26.67 11.76 7.46
C GLN A 80 27.33 13.09 7.91
N ALA A 81 28.26 12.99 8.83
CA ALA A 81 28.90 14.14 9.50
C ALA A 81 29.54 15.18 8.54
N SER A 82 29.87 14.77 7.28
CA SER A 82 30.49 15.65 6.28
C SER A 82 29.58 16.75 5.72
N LEU A 83 28.27 16.65 5.90
CA LEU A 83 27.30 17.52 5.21
C LEU A 83 26.75 18.67 6.06
N GLY A 84 26.87 18.58 7.37
CA GLY A 84 26.21 19.48 8.29
C GLY A 84 24.67 19.39 8.19
N TRP A 85 23.98 19.96 9.18
CA TRP A 85 22.51 19.92 9.22
C TRP A 85 21.83 20.65 8.04
N GLN A 86 22.45 21.73 7.54
CA GLN A 86 21.94 22.51 6.41
C GLN A 86 21.94 21.68 5.10
N GLY A 87 23.02 20.93 4.85
CA GLY A 87 23.10 20.02 3.71
C GLY A 87 22.10 18.88 3.79
N ALA A 88 21.85 18.34 4.99
CA ALA A 88 20.82 17.32 5.20
C ALA A 88 19.40 17.87 4.92
N VAL A 89 19.08 19.08 5.39
CA VAL A 89 17.79 19.74 5.12
C VAL A 89 17.59 19.99 3.64
N LEU A 90 18.58 20.54 2.93
CA LEU A 90 18.47 20.84 1.50
C LEU A 90 18.19 19.57 0.68
N ARG A 91 18.87 18.47 0.98
CA ARG A 91 18.65 17.19 0.30
C ARG A 91 17.30 16.58 0.64
N ALA A 92 16.87 16.67 1.89
CA ALA A 92 15.54 16.22 2.28
C ALA A 92 14.44 16.96 1.53
N LEU A 93 14.55 18.29 1.43
CA LEU A 93 13.65 19.12 0.63
C LEU A 93 13.66 18.73 -0.86
N GLY A 94 14.84 18.47 -1.40
CA GLY A 94 15.00 17.98 -2.79
C GLY A 94 14.29 16.64 -3.01
N VAL A 95 14.45 15.68 -2.11
CA VAL A 95 13.74 14.37 -2.17
C VAL A 95 12.24 14.56 -2.05
N THR A 96 11.78 15.37 -1.10
CA THR A 96 10.35 15.69 -0.93
C THR A 96 9.76 16.28 -2.22
N ALA A 97 10.42 17.29 -2.78
CA ALA A 97 9.98 17.94 -4.02
C ALA A 97 10.02 16.97 -5.21
N PHE A 98 11.05 16.15 -5.33
CA PHE A 98 11.15 15.14 -6.38
C PHE A 98 10.01 14.13 -6.33
N VAL A 99 9.71 13.57 -5.15
CA VAL A 99 8.61 12.61 -5.00
C VAL A 99 7.27 13.28 -5.31
N TRP A 100 7.02 14.47 -4.79
CA TRP A 100 5.78 15.19 -5.02
C TRP A 100 5.58 15.58 -6.48
N ILE A 101 6.57 16.22 -7.10
CA ILE A 101 6.44 16.82 -8.43
C ILE A 101 6.67 15.77 -9.52
N VAL A 102 7.81 15.06 -9.46
CA VAL A 102 8.22 14.18 -10.58
C VAL A 102 7.49 12.85 -10.49
N VAL A 103 7.57 12.16 -9.34
CA VAL A 103 6.93 10.85 -9.19
C VAL A 103 5.42 11.00 -9.25
N GLY A 104 4.85 12.04 -8.61
CA GLY A 104 3.42 12.35 -8.67
C GLY A 104 2.94 12.65 -10.10
N ALA A 105 3.67 13.48 -10.86
CA ALA A 105 3.31 13.78 -12.25
C ALA A 105 3.40 12.56 -13.18
N ILE A 106 4.43 11.72 -13.00
CA ILE A 106 4.55 10.46 -13.76
C ILE A 106 3.38 9.54 -13.43
N PHE A 107 3.06 9.39 -12.13
CA PHE A 107 1.95 8.57 -11.69
C PHE A 107 0.63 9.03 -12.33
N GLN A 108 0.28 10.32 -12.26
CA GLN A 108 -0.94 10.87 -12.88
C GLN A 108 -1.02 10.67 -14.40
N ARG A 109 0.12 10.61 -15.09
CA ARG A 109 0.14 10.35 -16.54
C ARG A 109 -0.06 8.88 -16.90
N ILE A 110 0.40 7.97 -16.03
CA ILE A 110 0.34 6.51 -16.26
C ILE A 110 -1.00 5.94 -15.81
N THR A 111 -1.55 6.45 -14.69
CA THR A 111 -2.82 5.99 -14.15
C THR A 111 -3.97 6.72 -14.84
N ARG A 112 -4.69 6.00 -15.67
CA ARG A 112 -6.00 6.43 -16.18
C ARG A 112 -7.09 5.86 -15.27
N HIS A 113 -8.09 6.67 -15.03
CA HIS A 113 -9.27 6.38 -14.21
C HIS A 113 -9.76 4.94 -14.33
N ARG A 114 -9.97 4.27 -13.18
CA ARG A 114 -10.44 2.88 -13.05
C ARG A 114 -9.60 1.84 -13.80
N GLY A 115 -8.31 2.10 -13.95
CA GLY A 115 -7.37 1.18 -14.56
C GLY A 115 -7.08 -0.06 -13.68
N MET A 116 -5.87 -0.58 -13.83
CA MET A 116 -5.37 -1.73 -13.05
C MET A 116 -5.25 -1.44 -11.54
N ALA A 117 -5.27 -0.16 -11.11
CA ALA A 117 -5.27 0.21 -9.70
C ALA A 117 -6.46 -0.39 -8.93
N HIS A 118 -7.65 -0.48 -9.53
CA HIS A 118 -8.79 -1.18 -8.92
C HIS A 118 -8.80 -2.67 -9.31
N SER A 119 -7.81 -3.43 -8.84
CA SER A 119 -7.70 -4.86 -9.16
C SER A 119 -7.00 -5.68 -8.06
N ILE A 120 -7.32 -6.96 -7.99
CA ILE A 120 -6.66 -7.91 -7.07
C ILE A 120 -5.15 -8.02 -7.35
N PRO A 121 -4.65 -8.08 -8.59
CA PRO A 121 -3.21 -8.08 -8.86
C PRO A 121 -2.49 -6.84 -8.34
N ALA A 122 -3.11 -5.66 -8.36
CA ALA A 122 -2.51 -4.45 -7.80
C ALA A 122 -2.42 -4.52 -6.27
N ALA A 123 -3.43 -5.08 -5.59
CA ALA A 123 -3.37 -5.35 -4.16
C ALA A 123 -2.22 -6.31 -3.83
N LEU A 124 -2.06 -7.40 -4.57
CA LEU A 124 -0.98 -8.36 -4.40
C LEU A 124 0.40 -7.72 -4.66
N LEU A 125 0.52 -6.93 -5.72
CA LEU A 125 1.75 -6.22 -6.04
C LEU A 125 2.16 -5.24 -4.93
N SER A 126 1.20 -4.48 -4.37
CA SER A 126 1.48 -3.56 -3.26
C SER A 126 2.00 -4.30 -2.02
N GLY A 127 1.44 -5.48 -1.71
CA GLY A 127 1.91 -6.33 -0.63
C GLY A 127 3.30 -6.90 -0.86
N LEU A 128 3.58 -7.42 -2.06
CA LEU A 128 4.90 -7.95 -2.42
C LEU A 128 5.98 -6.87 -2.38
N VAL A 129 5.71 -5.69 -2.94
CA VAL A 129 6.64 -4.55 -2.89
C VAL A 129 6.93 -4.18 -1.44
N THR A 130 5.90 -4.06 -0.61
CA THR A 130 6.06 -3.75 0.82
C THR A 130 6.86 -4.81 1.55
N PHE A 131 6.56 -6.09 1.34
CA PHE A 131 7.29 -7.20 1.92
C PHE A 131 8.78 -7.12 1.60
N PHE A 132 9.14 -6.98 0.31
CA PHE A 132 10.55 -6.98 -0.09
C PHE A 132 11.29 -5.71 0.34
N LEU A 133 10.64 -4.56 0.34
CA LEU A 133 11.24 -3.33 0.88
C LEU A 133 11.46 -3.43 2.39
N ALA A 134 10.46 -3.87 3.14
CA ALA A 134 10.56 -4.00 4.59
C ALA A 134 11.67 -4.99 4.99
N SER A 135 11.69 -6.18 4.38
CA SER A 135 12.71 -7.20 4.66
C SER A 135 14.12 -6.79 4.21
N ARG A 136 14.25 -5.89 3.23
CA ARG A 136 15.55 -5.40 2.75
C ARG A 136 16.19 -4.38 3.68
N TYR A 137 15.37 -3.55 4.33
CA TYR A 137 15.89 -2.34 5.00
C TYR A 137 15.80 -2.36 6.52
N SER A 138 14.78 -2.94 7.13
CA SER A 138 14.55 -2.69 8.55
C SER A 138 13.88 -3.82 9.35
N PHE A 139 13.18 -4.75 8.71
CA PHE A 139 12.37 -5.77 9.36
C PHE A 139 12.86 -7.17 9.02
N GLY A 140 12.70 -8.11 9.97
CA GLY A 140 12.85 -9.52 9.66
C GLY A 140 11.78 -10.02 8.67
N ASP A 141 12.01 -11.16 8.02
CA ASP A 141 11.11 -11.66 6.98
C ASP A 141 9.67 -11.91 7.50
N ALA A 142 9.52 -12.33 8.75
CA ALA A 142 8.20 -12.52 9.38
C ALA A 142 7.46 -11.18 9.57
N ASP A 143 8.13 -10.17 10.14
CA ASP A 143 7.57 -8.83 10.32
C ASP A 143 7.25 -8.18 8.98
N ALA A 144 8.16 -8.31 8.01
CA ALA A 144 7.96 -7.81 6.65
C ALA A 144 6.74 -8.47 5.96
N PHE A 145 6.51 -9.76 6.21
CA PHE A 145 5.32 -10.47 5.72
C PHE A 145 4.03 -9.91 6.34
N ILE A 146 4.05 -9.61 7.64
CA ILE A 146 2.92 -8.96 8.33
C ILE A 146 2.62 -7.60 7.67
N LEU A 147 3.65 -6.80 7.41
CA LEU A 147 3.51 -5.49 6.78
C LEU A 147 2.97 -5.59 5.34
N GLY A 148 3.47 -6.53 4.54
CA GLY A 148 2.96 -6.81 3.21
C GLY A 148 1.50 -7.27 3.23
N THR A 149 1.14 -8.10 4.21
CA THR A 149 -0.24 -8.57 4.41
C THR A 149 -1.16 -7.42 4.83
N ALA A 150 -0.69 -6.52 5.70
CA ALA A 150 -1.47 -5.39 6.19
C ALA A 150 -1.89 -4.45 5.05
N ILE A 151 -0.96 -4.05 4.17
CA ILE A 151 -1.29 -3.18 3.05
C ILE A 151 -2.18 -3.89 2.03
N THR A 152 -1.93 -5.19 1.74
CA THR A 152 -2.79 -5.99 0.85
C THR A 152 -4.21 -6.08 1.40
N ALA A 153 -4.36 -6.35 2.70
CA ALA A 153 -5.67 -6.44 3.34
C ALA A 153 -6.42 -5.10 3.30
N GLY A 154 -5.74 -3.99 3.58
CA GLY A 154 -6.30 -2.64 3.43
C GLY A 154 -6.80 -2.39 2.01
N TYR A 155 -5.98 -2.73 1.02
CA TYR A 155 -6.32 -2.62 -0.41
C TYR A 155 -7.55 -3.45 -0.77
N LEU A 156 -7.59 -4.71 -0.34
CA LEU A 156 -8.73 -5.61 -0.59
C LEU A 156 -10.01 -5.11 0.09
N VAL A 157 -9.91 -4.58 1.32
CA VAL A 157 -11.06 -3.97 2.01
C VAL A 157 -11.62 -2.81 1.20
N HIS A 158 -10.78 -1.96 0.61
CA HIS A 158 -11.23 -0.91 -0.30
C HIS A 158 -12.05 -1.49 -1.47
N LEU A 159 -11.47 -2.47 -2.20
CA LEU A 159 -12.13 -3.07 -3.36
C LEU A 159 -13.47 -3.73 -2.98
N ILE A 160 -13.53 -4.41 -1.83
CA ILE A 160 -14.75 -5.03 -1.31
C ILE A 160 -15.80 -3.97 -0.96
N LEU A 161 -15.40 -2.88 -0.30
CA LEU A 161 -16.31 -1.79 0.03
C LEU A 161 -16.92 -1.18 -1.22
N ASP A 162 -16.12 -0.93 -2.24
CA ASP A 162 -16.60 -0.41 -3.51
C ASP A 162 -17.63 -1.33 -4.17
N GLU A 163 -17.39 -2.64 -4.13
CA GLU A 163 -18.32 -3.64 -4.66
C GLU A 163 -19.63 -3.69 -3.84
N VAL A 164 -19.53 -3.69 -2.48
CA VAL A 164 -20.68 -3.67 -1.60
C VAL A 164 -21.54 -2.42 -1.82
N TYR A 165 -20.92 -1.25 -1.90
CA TYR A 165 -21.62 0.01 -2.15
C TYR A 165 -22.20 0.08 -3.57
N ALA A 166 -21.60 -0.61 -4.55
CA ALA A 166 -22.15 -0.74 -5.89
C ALA A 166 -23.42 -1.59 -5.91
N VAL A 167 -23.51 -2.64 -5.06
CA VAL A 167 -24.71 -3.51 -4.93
C VAL A 167 -25.83 -2.82 -4.17
N VAL A 168 -25.51 -2.25 -2.98
CA VAL A 168 -26.55 -1.76 -2.04
C VAL A 168 -27.05 -0.38 -2.40
N ASN A 169 -26.26 0.43 -3.14
CA ASN A 169 -26.61 1.78 -3.60
C ASN A 169 -27.17 2.67 -2.48
N PHE A 170 -26.41 2.88 -1.41
CA PHE A 170 -26.84 3.64 -0.21
C PHE A 170 -27.27 5.10 -0.51
N HIS A 171 -26.86 5.67 -1.65
CA HIS A 171 -27.16 7.05 -2.05
C HIS A 171 -28.25 7.17 -3.12
N GLY A 172 -28.86 6.04 -3.53
CA GLY A 172 -29.88 6.01 -4.57
C GLY A 172 -31.09 5.15 -4.22
N LYS A 173 -31.64 4.43 -5.20
CA LYS A 173 -32.70 3.45 -4.95
C LYS A 173 -32.05 2.18 -4.37
N PRO A 174 -32.31 1.83 -3.10
CA PRO A 174 -31.70 0.66 -2.47
C PRO A 174 -32.01 -0.61 -3.28
N PHE A 175 -31.03 -1.52 -3.33
CA PHE A 175 -31.09 -2.81 -4.04
C PHE A 175 -31.21 -2.72 -5.59
N ARG A 176 -30.84 -1.60 -6.20
CA ARG A 176 -30.58 -1.54 -7.64
C ARG A 176 -29.08 -1.53 -7.88
N PRO A 177 -28.49 -2.62 -8.43
CA PRO A 177 -27.08 -2.67 -8.73
C PRO A 177 -26.67 -1.50 -9.63
N SER A 178 -25.56 -0.85 -9.29
CA SER A 178 -24.98 0.18 -10.16
C SER A 178 -24.21 -0.45 -11.32
N ILE A 179 -23.98 0.30 -12.38
CA ILE A 179 -23.14 -0.10 -13.53
C ILE A 179 -21.70 -0.44 -13.09
N ALA A 180 -21.31 -0.05 -11.89
CA ALA A 180 -19.99 -0.29 -11.32
C ALA A 180 -19.82 -1.70 -10.69
N LEU A 181 -20.88 -2.51 -10.63
CA LEU A 181 -20.83 -3.87 -10.09
C LEU A 181 -19.85 -4.72 -10.92
N GLY A 182 -18.93 -5.42 -10.26
CA GLY A 182 -17.90 -6.25 -10.89
C GLY A 182 -16.67 -5.47 -11.38
N SER A 183 -16.63 -4.14 -11.17
CA SER A 183 -15.51 -3.32 -11.67
C SER A 183 -14.36 -3.19 -10.68
N ALA A 184 -14.57 -3.51 -9.38
CA ALA A 184 -13.57 -3.35 -8.35
C ALA A 184 -12.75 -4.63 -8.07
N LEU A 185 -13.35 -5.81 -8.21
CA LEU A 185 -12.68 -7.11 -7.98
C LEU A 185 -12.21 -7.77 -9.28
N LYS A 186 -11.61 -7.01 -10.18
CA LYS A 186 -11.13 -7.52 -11.46
C LYS A 186 -9.71 -8.08 -11.37
N LEU A 187 -9.40 -8.99 -12.28
CA LEU A 187 -8.05 -9.57 -12.46
C LEU A 187 -7.28 -8.86 -13.59
N PHE A 188 -7.98 -8.31 -14.58
CA PHE A 188 -7.38 -7.68 -15.75
C PHE A 188 -7.99 -6.31 -15.99
N SER A 189 -7.19 -5.39 -16.53
CA SER A 189 -7.65 -4.12 -17.08
C SER A 189 -7.82 -4.21 -18.59
N ASP A 190 -8.47 -3.21 -19.19
CA ASP A 190 -8.62 -3.13 -20.65
C ASP A 190 -7.29 -2.82 -21.36
N SER A 191 -6.25 -2.44 -20.62
CA SER A 191 -4.93 -2.12 -21.16
C SER A 191 -3.98 -3.31 -21.06
N MET A 192 -3.74 -4.00 -22.17
CA MET A 192 -2.79 -5.12 -22.22
C MET A 192 -1.37 -4.77 -21.76
N PRO A 193 -0.78 -3.61 -22.15
CA PRO A 193 0.54 -3.21 -21.63
C PRO A 193 0.58 -3.07 -20.11
N VAL A 194 -0.48 -2.54 -19.49
CA VAL A 194 -0.56 -2.39 -18.02
C VAL A 194 -0.70 -3.76 -17.35
N ASN A 195 -1.50 -4.66 -17.93
CA ASN A 195 -1.60 -6.04 -17.44
C ASN A 195 -0.23 -6.73 -17.47
N ILE A 196 0.50 -6.66 -18.59
CA ILE A 196 1.84 -7.24 -18.73
C ILE A 196 2.79 -6.63 -17.70
N ALA A 197 2.76 -5.31 -17.49
CA ALA A 197 3.63 -4.64 -16.53
C ALA A 197 3.37 -5.11 -15.08
N VAL A 198 2.09 -5.19 -14.66
CA VAL A 198 1.74 -5.60 -13.29
C VAL A 198 2.05 -7.08 -13.06
N TYR A 199 1.63 -7.97 -13.96
CA TYR A 199 1.93 -9.39 -13.81
C TYR A 199 3.41 -9.70 -13.98
N GLY A 200 4.10 -8.99 -14.88
CA GLY A 200 5.55 -9.08 -15.04
C GLY A 200 6.30 -8.62 -13.78
N ALA A 201 5.86 -7.54 -13.14
CA ALA A 201 6.42 -7.09 -11.88
C ALA A 201 6.20 -8.11 -10.75
N ILE A 202 4.99 -8.68 -10.64
CA ILE A 202 4.71 -9.76 -9.68
C ILE A 202 5.63 -10.95 -9.91
N ALA A 203 5.72 -11.43 -11.16
CA ALA A 203 6.58 -12.56 -11.50
C ALA A 203 8.06 -12.28 -11.23
N PHE A 204 8.54 -11.08 -11.57
CA PHE A 204 9.91 -10.64 -11.29
C PHE A 204 10.23 -10.63 -9.79
N LEU A 205 9.33 -10.05 -8.97
CA LEU A 205 9.51 -10.02 -7.52
C LEU A 205 9.51 -11.43 -6.92
N LEU A 206 8.59 -12.29 -7.34
CA LEU A 206 8.53 -13.67 -6.87
C LEU A 206 9.78 -14.46 -7.29
N ALA A 207 10.16 -14.41 -8.56
CA ALA A 207 11.32 -15.14 -9.09
C ALA A 207 12.63 -14.70 -8.43
N GLY A 208 12.82 -13.38 -8.22
CA GLY A 208 14.02 -12.82 -7.59
C GLY A 208 14.15 -13.14 -6.09
N ASN A 209 13.11 -13.69 -5.45
CA ASN A 209 13.07 -13.89 -4.00
C ASN A 209 12.55 -15.28 -3.58
N VAL A 210 12.59 -16.26 -4.46
CA VAL A 210 12.08 -17.63 -4.22
C VAL A 210 12.67 -18.24 -2.94
N SER A 211 13.99 -18.15 -2.75
CA SER A 211 14.67 -18.69 -1.57
C SER A 211 14.15 -18.09 -0.26
N ARG A 212 13.93 -16.78 -0.24
CA ARG A 212 13.38 -16.07 0.93
C ARG A 212 11.94 -16.45 1.21
N LEU A 213 11.12 -16.58 0.18
CA LEU A 213 9.73 -17.03 0.32
C LEU A 213 9.65 -18.47 0.82
N MET A 214 10.54 -19.35 0.36
CA MET A 214 10.62 -20.73 0.86
C MET A 214 11.07 -20.79 2.32
N SER A 215 12.06 -19.99 2.73
CA SER A 215 12.49 -19.91 4.12
C SER A 215 11.39 -19.39 5.03
N LEU A 216 10.63 -18.38 4.59
CA LEU A 216 9.48 -17.87 5.32
C LEU A 216 8.39 -18.95 5.47
N ALA A 217 8.05 -19.64 4.38
CA ALA A 217 7.06 -20.71 4.43
C ALA A 217 7.44 -21.84 5.39
N THR A 218 8.72 -22.24 5.40
CA THR A 218 9.20 -23.25 6.35
C THR A 218 9.19 -22.75 7.81
N SER A 219 9.46 -21.48 8.04
CA SER A 219 9.40 -20.88 9.38
C SER A 219 7.96 -20.82 9.90
N LEU A 220 7.02 -20.36 9.07
CA LEU A 220 5.60 -20.33 9.42
C LEU A 220 5.03 -21.73 9.67
N TRP A 221 5.43 -22.72 8.87
CA TRP A 221 5.03 -24.10 9.07
C TRP A 221 5.45 -24.64 10.45
N ARG A 222 6.68 -24.31 10.91
CA ARG A 222 7.19 -24.73 12.24
C ARG A 222 6.47 -24.05 13.41
N ILE A 223 5.88 -22.88 13.20
CA ILE A 223 5.12 -22.16 14.24
C ILE A 223 3.73 -22.77 14.42
N ILE A 224 3.15 -23.32 13.34
CA ILE A 224 1.79 -23.86 13.34
C ILE A 224 1.76 -25.33 13.81
N HIS A 225 2.86 -26.05 13.65
CA HIS A 225 3.00 -27.48 14.00
C HIS A 225 4.09 -27.72 15.02
#